data_d9a9e906bdfb38ea0dcf17e43625edb3
#
_entry.id   d9a9e906bdfb38ea0dcf17e43625edb3
#
_cell.length_a   1.000
_cell.length_b   1.000
_cell.length_c   1.000
_cell.angle_alpha   90.00
_cell.angle_beta   90.00
_cell.angle_gamma   90.00
#
_symmetry.space_group_name_H-M   'P 1'
#
loop_
_entity.id
_entity.type
_entity.pdbx_description
1 polymer ?
#
loop_
_entity_poly.entity_id
_entity_poly.type
_entity_poly.pdbx_seq_one_letter_code
_entity_poly.pdbx_strand_id
1 'polypeptide(L)'
;WSLQYPNDIIIRASQWFNVGGNITSLVNYSETMTDGCFKRLFQGNTKLLNAKDLILPFDEVKSNSYSEMFDSCTSLETAPILPATIIGFAGYHNMFKGTKITQAPEIKHITTFKSTNNLEGMFYNCTLLDTAPELPNITLTNLCYEYLFRGCNKLKYIKWDYNFAPHSN
;
A
#
# COMPACT_ATOMS: atom_id res chain seq x y z
N TRP A 1 21.22 1.52 -19.59
CA TRP A 1 19.81 1.80 -19.88
C TRP A 1 19.22 2.43 -18.62
N SER A 2 19.20 3.76 -18.53
CA SER A 2 18.40 4.44 -17.51
C SER A 2 16.94 4.24 -17.89
N LEU A 3 16.20 3.43 -17.15
CA LEU A 3 14.75 3.43 -17.20
C LEU A 3 14.28 4.78 -16.64
N GLN A 4 14.16 5.75 -17.51
CA GLN A 4 13.52 7.01 -17.24
C GLN A 4 12.02 6.71 -17.22
N TYR A 5 11.48 6.48 -15.98
CA TYR A 5 10.10 6.09 -15.70
C TYR A 5 9.64 4.79 -16.36
N PRO A 6 9.63 3.64 -15.68
CA PRO A 6 8.84 2.49 -16.08
C PRO A 6 7.35 2.77 -15.75
N ASN A 7 6.82 3.90 -16.21
CA ASN A 7 5.39 4.15 -16.16
C ASN A 7 4.76 3.08 -17.03
N ASP A 8 3.94 2.20 -16.40
CA ASP A 8 3.09 1.19 -16.99
C ASP A 8 3.69 -0.22 -17.24
N ILE A 9 4.72 -0.65 -16.49
CA ILE A 9 5.02 -2.08 -16.45
C ILE A 9 3.94 -2.76 -15.61
N ILE A 10 2.98 -3.42 -16.25
CA ILE A 10 1.99 -4.25 -15.57
C ILE A 10 2.37 -5.72 -15.81
N ILE A 11 2.72 -6.43 -14.74
CA ILE A 11 2.95 -7.87 -14.78
C ILE A 11 1.60 -8.57 -14.76
N ARG A 12 1.32 -9.41 -15.76
CA ARG A 12 0.07 -10.19 -15.86
C ARG A 12 0.35 -11.66 -16.06
N ALA A 13 -0.49 -12.50 -15.49
CA ALA A 13 -0.47 -13.94 -15.71
C ALA A 13 -1.86 -14.47 -16.04
N SER A 14 -1.91 -15.50 -16.90
CA SER A 14 -3.14 -16.20 -17.28
C SER A 14 -3.51 -17.34 -16.32
N GLN A 15 -2.53 -17.83 -15.55
CA GLN A 15 -2.71 -18.89 -14.55
C GLN A 15 -2.62 -18.31 -13.14
N TRP A 16 -3.10 -19.07 -12.15
CA TRP A 16 -2.96 -18.74 -10.73
C TRP A 16 -1.49 -18.69 -10.33
N PHE A 17 -1.09 -17.65 -9.60
CA PHE A 17 0.28 -17.48 -9.16
C PHE A 17 0.39 -16.72 -7.84
N ASN A 18 1.56 -16.84 -7.22
CA ASN A 18 1.99 -16.04 -6.09
C ASN A 18 3.17 -15.15 -6.52
N VAL A 19 3.36 -14.05 -5.85
CA VAL A 19 4.53 -13.19 -6.06
C VAL A 19 5.39 -13.16 -4.80
N GLY A 20 6.70 -13.20 -5.00
CA GLY A 20 7.71 -13.15 -3.93
C GLY A 20 9.05 -12.66 -4.43
N GLY A 21 10.00 -12.56 -3.50
CA GLY A 21 11.35 -12.06 -3.78
C GLY A 21 11.48 -10.56 -3.60
N ASN A 22 12.71 -10.06 -3.76
CA ASN A 22 13.03 -8.66 -3.54
C ASN A 22 12.71 -7.81 -4.78
N ILE A 23 11.80 -6.83 -4.62
CA ILE A 23 11.34 -5.97 -5.72
C ILE A 23 12.46 -5.11 -6.32
N THR A 24 13.55 -4.86 -5.58
CA THR A 24 14.69 -4.08 -6.10
C THR A 24 15.34 -4.73 -7.31
N SER A 25 15.18 -6.04 -7.50
CA SER A 25 15.64 -6.74 -8.71
C SER A 25 15.07 -6.16 -10.01
N LEU A 26 13.87 -5.57 -9.96
CA LEU A 26 13.23 -4.92 -11.11
C LEU A 26 13.84 -3.55 -11.44
N VAL A 27 14.59 -2.96 -10.53
CA VAL A 27 15.26 -1.66 -10.66
C VAL A 27 16.79 -1.79 -10.49
N ASN A 28 17.34 -2.93 -10.93
CA ASN A 28 18.76 -3.23 -10.90
C ASN A 28 19.37 -3.07 -9.50
N TYR A 29 18.65 -3.55 -8.47
CA TYR A 29 19.05 -3.49 -7.05
C TYR A 29 19.35 -2.08 -6.55
N SER A 30 18.69 -1.06 -7.12
CA SER A 30 18.81 0.31 -6.61
C SER A 30 18.46 0.38 -5.12
N GLU A 31 19.29 1.07 -4.34
CA GLU A 31 19.04 1.34 -2.92
C GLU A 31 18.05 2.48 -2.70
N THR A 32 17.75 3.23 -3.76
CA THR A 32 16.84 4.37 -3.70
C THR A 32 15.64 4.17 -4.64
N MET A 33 14.47 4.54 -4.13
CA MET A 33 13.24 4.55 -4.89
C MET A 33 13.10 5.85 -5.68
N THR A 34 12.62 5.76 -6.92
CA THR A 34 12.20 6.93 -7.72
C THR A 34 10.69 7.06 -7.74
N ASP A 35 10.16 8.26 -8.03
CA ASP A 35 8.73 8.50 -8.13
C ASP A 35 8.06 7.54 -9.11
N GLY A 36 6.96 6.94 -8.72
CA GLY A 36 6.13 6.07 -9.54
C GLY A 36 6.77 4.73 -9.97
N CYS A 37 7.94 4.33 -9.43
CA CYS A 37 8.72 3.22 -10.00
C CYS A 37 8.00 1.86 -9.99
N PHE A 38 7.05 1.62 -9.10
CA PHE A 38 6.26 0.37 -9.02
C PHE A 38 4.76 0.65 -9.10
N LYS A 39 4.39 1.84 -9.58
CA LYS A 39 2.98 2.19 -9.76
C LYS A 39 2.30 1.16 -10.67
N ARG A 40 1.15 0.63 -10.22
CA ARG A 40 0.32 -0.31 -10.98
C ARG A 40 0.96 -1.66 -11.32
N LEU A 41 2.10 -2.03 -10.73
CA LEU A 41 2.91 -3.18 -11.15
C LEU A 41 2.09 -4.47 -11.33
N PHE A 42 1.12 -4.74 -10.46
CA PHE A 42 0.23 -5.92 -10.52
C PHE A 42 -1.23 -5.56 -10.75
N GLN A 43 -1.55 -4.31 -11.10
CA GLN A 43 -2.94 -3.86 -11.23
C GLN A 43 -3.78 -4.75 -12.14
N GLY A 44 -4.97 -5.10 -11.69
CA GLY A 44 -5.93 -5.89 -12.46
C GLY A 44 -5.58 -7.37 -12.60
N ASN A 45 -4.64 -7.89 -11.81
CA ASN A 45 -4.24 -9.29 -11.84
C ASN A 45 -5.24 -10.16 -11.08
N THR A 46 -6.24 -10.66 -11.78
CA THR A 46 -7.32 -11.48 -11.18
C THR A 46 -6.86 -12.90 -10.78
N LYS A 47 -5.63 -13.29 -11.11
CA LYS A 47 -5.04 -14.61 -10.83
C LYS A 47 -3.95 -14.57 -9.75
N LEU A 48 -3.58 -13.38 -9.26
CA LEU A 48 -2.65 -13.24 -8.15
C LEU A 48 -3.34 -13.62 -6.84
N LEU A 49 -2.81 -14.65 -6.14
CA LEU A 49 -3.38 -15.17 -4.90
C LEU A 49 -2.70 -14.61 -3.66
N ASN A 50 -1.37 -14.49 -3.69
CA ASN A 50 -0.58 -14.24 -2.50
C ASN A 50 0.65 -13.39 -2.82
N ALA A 51 0.91 -12.37 -1.99
CA ALA A 51 2.08 -11.50 -2.07
C ALA A 51 2.89 -11.45 -0.76
N LYS A 52 2.63 -12.38 0.21
CA LYS A 52 3.28 -12.35 1.54
C LYS A 52 4.81 -12.42 1.49
N ASP A 53 5.35 -13.07 0.47
CA ASP A 53 6.80 -13.29 0.30
C ASP A 53 7.46 -12.21 -0.58
N LEU A 54 6.68 -11.19 -1.01
CA LEU A 54 7.22 -10.02 -1.73
C LEU A 54 7.90 -9.08 -0.75
N ILE A 55 9.18 -8.82 -0.95
CA ILE A 55 10.00 -7.94 -0.12
C ILE A 55 9.98 -6.54 -0.74
N LEU A 56 9.50 -5.55 0.03
CA LEU A 56 9.45 -4.13 -0.30
C LEU A 56 10.42 -3.37 0.62
N PRO A 57 11.74 -3.31 0.33
CA PRO A 57 12.75 -3.00 1.35
C PRO A 57 12.95 -1.50 1.65
N PHE A 58 12.21 -0.62 0.97
CA PHE A 58 12.44 0.82 1.09
C PHE A 58 11.78 1.40 2.35
N ASP A 59 12.55 2.15 3.15
CA ASP A 59 12.05 2.87 4.31
C ASP A 59 11.27 4.15 3.93
N GLU A 60 11.62 4.77 2.80
CA GLU A 60 10.89 5.91 2.23
C GLU A 60 10.20 5.53 0.92
N VAL A 61 8.86 5.62 0.89
CA VAL A 61 8.06 5.49 -0.31
C VAL A 61 7.95 6.84 -1.00
N LYS A 62 8.52 6.98 -2.18
CA LYS A 62 8.47 8.20 -3.01
C LYS A 62 7.09 8.40 -3.64
N SER A 63 6.87 9.56 -4.27
CA SER A 63 5.57 9.93 -4.83
C SER A 63 5.04 8.86 -5.79
N ASN A 64 3.79 8.41 -5.56
CA ASN A 64 3.09 7.40 -6.35
C ASN A 64 3.78 6.03 -6.48
N SER A 65 4.85 5.72 -5.74
CA SER A 65 5.69 4.56 -6.06
C SER A 65 5.01 3.21 -5.86
N TYR A 66 4.12 3.07 -4.90
CA TYR A 66 3.28 1.87 -4.73
C TYR A 66 1.80 2.15 -4.99
N SER A 67 1.47 3.33 -5.57
CA SER A 67 0.10 3.67 -5.93
C SER A 67 -0.50 2.61 -6.85
N GLU A 68 -1.71 2.14 -6.51
CA GLU A 68 -2.48 1.17 -7.30
C GLU A 68 -1.75 -0.17 -7.56
N MET A 69 -0.69 -0.50 -6.80
CA MET A 69 0.18 -1.65 -7.08
C MET A 69 -0.61 -2.97 -7.19
N PHE A 70 -1.60 -3.18 -6.34
CA PHE A 70 -2.47 -4.35 -6.32
C PHE A 70 -3.94 -3.99 -6.57
N ASP A 71 -4.24 -2.78 -7.07
CA ASP A 71 -5.62 -2.38 -7.37
C ASP A 71 -6.28 -3.42 -8.28
N SER A 72 -7.47 -3.85 -7.92
CA SER A 72 -8.26 -4.81 -8.68
C SER A 72 -7.61 -6.20 -8.85
N CYS A 73 -6.67 -6.58 -7.97
CA CYS A 73 -6.22 -7.96 -7.83
C CYS A 73 -7.28 -8.77 -7.07
N THR A 74 -8.38 -9.08 -7.75
CA THR A 74 -9.62 -9.58 -7.13
C THR A 74 -9.52 -10.97 -6.49
N SER A 75 -8.38 -11.62 -6.53
CA SER A 75 -8.10 -12.90 -5.87
C SER A 75 -6.97 -12.81 -4.83
N LEU A 76 -6.38 -11.62 -4.62
CA LEU A 76 -5.31 -11.45 -3.66
C LEU A 76 -5.85 -11.56 -2.22
N GLU A 77 -5.41 -12.59 -1.49
CA GLU A 77 -5.84 -12.89 -0.12
C GLU A 77 -4.83 -12.44 0.94
N THR A 78 -3.55 -12.35 0.58
CA THR A 78 -2.48 -12.02 1.53
C THR A 78 -1.57 -10.92 0.99
N ALA A 79 -1.48 -9.82 1.75
CA ALA A 79 -0.63 -8.67 1.45
C ALA A 79 0.85 -8.92 1.81
N PRO A 80 1.80 -8.19 1.20
CA PRO A 80 3.19 -8.14 1.66
C PRO A 80 3.31 -7.33 2.95
N ILE A 81 4.46 -7.45 3.64
CA ILE A 81 4.84 -6.53 4.72
C ILE A 81 5.18 -5.16 4.12
N LEU A 82 4.74 -4.09 4.79
CA LEU A 82 5.00 -2.70 4.41
C LEU A 82 5.95 -2.06 5.44
N PRO A 83 7.27 -2.09 5.23
CA PRO A 83 8.23 -1.65 6.25
C PRO A 83 8.43 -0.13 6.31
N ALA A 84 8.00 0.62 5.30
CA ALA A 84 8.30 2.04 5.15
C ALA A 84 7.77 2.89 6.32
N THR A 85 8.61 3.77 6.82
CA THR A 85 8.27 4.73 7.89
C THR A 85 7.90 6.11 7.36
N ILE A 86 8.27 6.42 6.10
CA ILE A 86 8.05 7.72 5.45
C ILE A 86 7.27 7.53 4.15
N ILE A 87 6.14 8.22 4.00
CA ILE A 87 5.28 8.08 2.83
C ILE A 87 5.15 9.43 2.11
N GLY A 88 5.54 9.44 0.83
CA GLY A 88 5.40 10.57 -0.08
C GLY A 88 3.98 10.75 -0.62
N PHE A 89 3.81 11.68 -1.57
CA PHE A 89 2.53 11.97 -2.21
C PHE A 89 1.93 10.70 -2.81
N ALA A 90 0.69 10.36 -2.43
CA ALA A 90 -0.05 9.20 -2.93
C ALA A 90 0.76 7.88 -2.92
N GLY A 91 1.70 7.71 -1.97
CA GLY A 91 2.65 6.59 -1.96
C GLY A 91 1.97 5.23 -1.92
N TYR A 92 0.89 5.09 -1.14
CA TYR A 92 0.05 3.88 -1.01
C TYR A 92 -1.39 4.10 -1.51
N HIS A 93 -1.64 5.15 -2.31
CA HIS A 93 -2.96 5.44 -2.85
C HIS A 93 -3.55 4.22 -3.57
N ASN A 94 -4.75 3.78 -3.17
CA ASN A 94 -5.46 2.64 -3.75
C ASN A 94 -4.65 1.32 -3.82
N MET A 95 -3.60 1.15 -3.00
CA MET A 95 -2.65 0.04 -3.15
C MET A 95 -3.32 -1.34 -3.18
N PHE A 96 -4.30 -1.59 -2.31
CA PHE A 96 -5.04 -2.86 -2.20
C PHE A 96 -6.51 -2.76 -2.59
N LYS A 97 -6.91 -1.71 -3.28
CA LYS A 97 -8.30 -1.49 -3.67
C LYS A 97 -8.89 -2.70 -4.41
N GLY A 98 -10.07 -3.16 -3.96
CA GLY A 98 -10.81 -4.25 -4.60
C GLY A 98 -10.19 -5.64 -4.45
N THR A 99 -9.22 -5.83 -3.52
CA THR A 99 -8.63 -7.14 -3.22
C THR A 99 -9.50 -7.96 -2.26
N LYS A 100 -9.11 -9.21 -2.03
CA LYS A 100 -9.75 -10.14 -1.07
C LYS A 100 -8.96 -10.33 0.23
N ILE A 101 -8.02 -9.43 0.54
CA ILE A 101 -7.28 -9.53 1.80
C ILE A 101 -8.26 -9.52 2.99
N THR A 102 -8.02 -10.37 3.96
CA THR A 102 -8.82 -10.47 5.19
C THR A 102 -8.22 -9.69 6.34
N GLN A 103 -6.89 -9.52 6.33
CA GLN A 103 -6.11 -8.75 7.30
C GLN A 103 -5.30 -7.70 6.55
N ALA A 104 -5.34 -6.47 7.04
CA ALA A 104 -4.48 -5.41 6.52
C ALA A 104 -3.04 -5.60 7.00
N PRO A 105 -2.03 -5.23 6.18
CA PRO A 105 -0.65 -5.12 6.65
C PRO A 105 -0.52 -4.02 7.71
N GLU A 106 0.42 -4.20 8.65
CA GLU A 106 0.71 -3.22 9.69
C GLU A 106 1.25 -1.90 9.11
N ILE A 107 0.72 -0.77 9.59
CA ILE A 107 1.14 0.58 9.18
C ILE A 107 1.39 1.52 10.37
N LYS A 108 1.19 1.07 11.62
CA LYS A 108 1.36 1.89 12.84
C LYS A 108 2.77 2.47 13.01
N HIS A 109 3.77 1.85 12.38
CA HIS A 109 5.18 2.29 12.42
C HIS A 109 5.48 3.45 11.47
N ILE A 110 4.54 3.88 10.63
CA ILE A 110 4.70 5.10 9.81
C ILE A 110 4.84 6.29 10.72
N THR A 111 5.88 7.08 10.51
CA THR A 111 6.23 8.27 11.31
C THR A 111 5.98 9.59 10.60
N THR A 112 5.91 9.58 9.27
CA THR A 112 5.83 10.81 8.48
C THR A 112 5.02 10.64 7.20
N PHE A 113 4.05 11.53 7.00
CA PHE A 113 3.44 11.83 5.71
C PHE A 113 4.09 13.10 5.14
N LYS A 114 4.88 12.96 4.06
CA LYS A 114 5.56 14.11 3.43
C LYS A 114 4.65 14.99 2.58
N SER A 115 3.47 14.50 2.21
CA SER A 115 2.54 15.19 1.32
C SER A 115 1.11 14.70 1.54
N THR A 116 0.21 14.88 0.59
CA THR A 116 -1.21 14.52 0.65
C THR A 116 -1.51 13.14 0.07
N ASN A 117 -2.74 12.64 0.25
CA ASN A 117 -3.26 11.42 -0.36
C ASN A 117 -2.49 10.11 -0.02
N ASN A 118 -1.69 10.10 1.05
CA ASN A 118 -0.70 9.07 1.35
C ASN A 118 -1.28 7.66 1.38
N LEU A 119 -2.42 7.45 2.06
CA LEU A 119 -3.15 6.19 2.19
C LEU A 119 -4.58 6.28 1.64
N GLU A 120 -4.88 7.28 0.81
CA GLU A 120 -6.20 7.47 0.22
C GLU A 120 -6.65 6.19 -0.49
N GLY A 121 -7.84 5.70 -0.13
CA GLY A 121 -8.47 4.53 -0.71
C GLY A 121 -7.66 3.23 -0.61
N MET A 122 -6.61 3.17 0.24
CA MET A 122 -5.67 2.03 0.27
C MET A 122 -6.39 0.67 0.36
N PHE A 123 -7.50 0.58 1.11
CA PHE A 123 -8.32 -0.63 1.26
C PHE A 123 -9.74 -0.46 0.69
N TYR A 124 -9.94 0.50 -0.20
CA TYR A 124 -11.26 0.74 -0.80
C TYR A 124 -11.82 -0.54 -1.44
N ASN A 125 -13.08 -0.91 -1.09
CA ASN A 125 -13.74 -2.13 -1.57
C ASN A 125 -12.99 -3.45 -1.25
N CYS A 126 -12.17 -3.51 -0.21
CA CYS A 126 -11.68 -4.78 0.34
C CYS A 126 -12.81 -5.46 1.13
N THR A 127 -13.76 -6.06 0.43
CA THR A 127 -15.04 -6.53 1.00
C THR A 127 -14.90 -7.64 2.03
N LEU A 128 -13.75 -8.34 2.07
CA LEU A 128 -13.43 -9.41 3.01
C LEU A 128 -12.55 -8.96 4.18
N LEU A 129 -12.06 -7.72 4.15
CA LEU A 129 -11.23 -7.17 5.23
C LEU A 129 -12.03 -7.10 6.53
N ASP A 130 -11.63 -7.89 7.52
CA ASP A 130 -12.29 -7.96 8.84
C ASP A 130 -11.46 -7.30 9.95
N THR A 131 -10.14 -7.20 9.74
CA THR A 131 -9.18 -6.63 10.68
C THR A 131 -8.45 -5.46 10.04
N ALA A 132 -8.75 -4.24 10.52
CA ALA A 132 -8.02 -3.03 10.13
C ALA A 132 -6.62 -3.01 10.77
N PRO A 133 -5.63 -2.35 10.15
CA PRO A 133 -4.37 -2.05 10.82
C PRO A 133 -4.61 -1.02 11.93
N GLU A 134 -3.73 -0.97 12.91
CA GLU A 134 -3.65 0.16 13.82
C GLU A 134 -3.13 1.38 13.05
N LEU A 135 -3.88 2.51 13.13
CA LEU A 135 -3.50 3.73 12.42
C LEU A 135 -2.34 4.43 13.12
N PRO A 136 -1.36 4.97 12.38
CA PRO A 136 -0.23 5.68 12.96
C PRO A 136 -0.65 6.96 13.66
N ASN A 137 0.01 7.26 14.79
CA ASN A 137 -0.18 8.50 15.56
C ASN A 137 0.78 9.58 15.06
N ILE A 138 0.40 10.28 14.00
CA ILE A 138 1.24 11.27 13.31
C ILE A 138 0.42 12.50 12.90
N THR A 139 1.11 13.57 12.50
CA THR A 139 0.45 14.73 11.91
C THR A 139 -0.22 14.35 10.59
N LEU A 140 -1.54 14.55 10.52
CA LEU A 140 -2.32 14.23 9.34
C LEU A 140 -2.12 15.27 8.25
N THR A 141 -2.04 14.81 7.02
CA THR A 141 -2.03 15.63 5.80
C THR A 141 -3.40 15.60 5.12
N ASN A 142 -3.62 16.50 4.17
CA ASN A 142 -4.90 16.55 3.45
C ASN A 142 -5.14 15.22 2.69
N LEU A 143 -6.37 14.69 2.78
CA LEU A 143 -6.84 13.46 2.12
C LEU A 143 -6.05 12.20 2.47
N CYS A 144 -5.21 12.21 3.53
CA CYS A 144 -4.33 11.09 3.84
C CYS A 144 -5.07 9.77 4.12
N TYR A 145 -6.29 9.81 4.64
CA TYR A 145 -7.15 8.64 4.93
C TYR A 145 -8.49 8.69 4.17
N GLU A 146 -8.63 9.56 3.16
CA GLU A 146 -9.88 9.64 2.42
C GLU A 146 -10.22 8.27 1.80
N TYR A 147 -11.45 7.82 1.97
CA TYR A 147 -11.96 6.51 1.50
C TYR A 147 -11.16 5.28 1.98
N LEU A 148 -10.28 5.40 2.99
CA LEU A 148 -9.36 4.33 3.42
C LEU A 148 -10.03 2.96 3.53
N PHE A 149 -11.20 2.88 4.17
CA PHE A 149 -11.96 1.64 4.39
C PHE A 149 -13.35 1.66 3.73
N ARG A 150 -13.60 2.55 2.80
CA ARG A 150 -14.91 2.61 2.13
C ARG A 150 -15.19 1.30 1.40
N GLY A 151 -16.34 0.67 1.67
CA GLY A 151 -16.74 -0.60 1.06
C GLY A 151 -16.12 -1.85 1.73
N CYS A 152 -15.43 -1.72 2.87
CA CYS A 152 -14.93 -2.85 3.68
C CYS A 152 -16.09 -3.40 4.54
N ASN A 153 -16.99 -4.16 3.94
CA ASN A 153 -18.27 -4.54 4.55
C ASN A 153 -18.15 -5.52 5.73
N LYS A 154 -16.99 -6.20 5.89
CA LYS A 154 -16.73 -7.12 7.02
C LYS A 154 -15.97 -6.47 8.16
N LEU A 155 -15.49 -5.24 7.97
CA LEU A 155 -14.70 -4.55 8.98
C LEU A 155 -15.54 -4.27 10.23
N LYS A 156 -15.08 -4.76 11.39
CA LYS A 156 -15.83 -4.69 12.64
C LYS A 156 -15.45 -3.48 13.47
N TYR A 157 -14.17 -3.09 13.43
CA TYR A 157 -13.71 -1.92 14.16
C TYR A 157 -12.37 -1.40 13.61
N ILE A 158 -12.07 -0.12 13.88
CA ILE A 158 -10.81 0.55 13.52
C ILE A 158 -10.17 0.99 14.82
N LYS A 159 -8.89 0.66 15.02
CA LYS A 159 -8.10 1.08 16.17
C LYS A 159 -7.11 2.18 15.75
N TRP A 160 -7.08 3.25 16.53
CA TRP A 160 -5.98 4.22 16.53
C TRP A 160 -5.59 4.52 17.98
N ASP A 161 -4.30 4.73 18.18
CA ASP A 161 -3.81 5.16 19.49
C ASP A 161 -3.90 6.69 19.56
N TYR A 162 -4.89 7.16 20.32
CA TYR A 162 -5.11 8.59 20.52
C TYR A 162 -4.68 8.98 21.92
N ASN A 163 -3.41 9.34 22.08
CA ASN A 163 -2.97 10.03 23.27
C ASN A 163 -3.41 11.49 23.15
N PHE A 164 -4.56 11.84 23.76
CA PHE A 164 -4.88 13.21 24.07
C PHE A 164 -3.83 13.75 25.07
N ALA A 165 -2.77 14.35 24.56
CA ALA A 165 -2.08 15.34 25.38
C ALA A 165 -3.08 16.50 25.56
N PRO A 166 -3.52 16.82 26.79
CA PRO A 166 -4.37 17.99 26.99
C PRO A 166 -3.60 19.19 26.46
N HIS A 167 -4.19 19.90 25.49
CA HIS A 167 -3.66 21.18 25.07
C HIS A 167 -3.61 22.04 26.34
N SER A 168 -2.40 22.29 26.87
CA SER A 168 -2.17 23.32 27.88
C SER A 168 -2.55 24.66 27.26
N ASN A 169 -3.67 25.22 27.74
CA ASN A 169 -4.07 26.60 27.45
C ASN A 169 -2.97 27.59 27.83
#